data_b0d270a9977d80e679df2c922ede29b5
#
_entry.id   b0d270a9977d80e679df2c922ede29b5
#
_cell.length_a   1.000
_cell.length_b   1.000
_cell.length_c   1.000
_cell.angle_alpha   90.00
_cell.angle_beta   90.00
_cell.angle_gamma   90.00
#
_symmetry.space_group_name_H-M   'P 1'
#
loop_
_entity.id
_entity.type
_entity.pdbx_description
1 polymer ?
#
loop_
_entity_poly.entity_id
_entity_poly.type
_entity_poly.pdbx_seq_one_letter_code
_entity_poly.pdbx_strand_id
1 'polypeptide(L)'
;MEITTDITGSHNENFSDTYQLLRQEFAIEPTGYIDFQLNNFEVFKQCSAVELHSSYVIETGRDRCYILFVETCTKSQGADGRITENRELQTWALAYLKHNFGRVKIRRETFTDKLFELMFPLEVDFKEDKTFSNAFYVLADDKSKAINGITRDFRNAVMDIREDDFVIEIADHTLIIGNRKPISGQKAIHLAEFVVRLVDIY
;
A
#
# COMPACT_ATOMS: atom_id res chain seq x y z
N MET A 1 -24.25 -19.32 23.45
CA MET A 1 -22.78 -19.40 23.47
C MET A 1 -22.30 -18.12 22.83
N GLU A 2 -22.12 -17.11 23.70
CA GLU A 2 -21.80 -15.74 23.29
C GLU A 2 -20.35 -15.68 22.84
N ILE A 3 -20.13 -15.22 21.61
CA ILE A 3 -18.80 -14.88 21.11
C ILE A 3 -18.60 -13.42 21.48
N THR A 4 -17.86 -13.20 22.55
CA THR A 4 -17.47 -11.86 22.99
C THR A 4 -16.38 -11.35 22.06
N THR A 5 -16.70 -10.38 21.24
CA THR A 5 -15.76 -9.64 20.39
C THR A 5 -15.10 -8.50 21.18
N ASP A 6 -13.98 -8.77 21.81
CA ASP A 6 -13.14 -7.76 22.50
C ASP A 6 -12.14 -7.07 21.53
N ILE A 7 -12.41 -7.12 20.23
CA ILE A 7 -11.49 -6.63 19.19
C ILE A 7 -11.69 -5.15 18.87
N THR A 8 -12.85 -4.58 19.19
CA THR A 8 -13.22 -3.20 18.82
C THR A 8 -12.48 -2.10 19.60
N GLY A 9 -12.04 -2.36 20.83
CA GLY A 9 -11.39 -1.36 21.68
C GLY A 9 -9.98 -0.98 21.21
N SER A 10 -9.13 -1.96 20.95
CA SER A 10 -7.72 -1.71 20.59
C SER A 10 -7.56 -1.12 19.17
N HIS A 11 -8.48 -1.43 18.24
CA HIS A 11 -8.47 -0.87 16.89
C HIS A 11 -8.80 0.63 16.89
N ASN A 12 -9.76 1.06 17.72
CA ASN A 12 -10.14 2.47 17.80
C ASN A 12 -9.06 3.33 18.47
N GLU A 13 -8.37 2.83 19.49
CA GLU A 13 -7.26 3.54 20.12
C GLU A 13 -6.11 3.74 19.12
N ASN A 14 -5.66 2.68 18.45
CA ASN A 14 -4.59 2.75 17.45
C ASN A 14 -4.93 3.68 16.26
N PHE A 15 -6.20 3.73 15.84
CA PHE A 15 -6.65 4.63 14.79
C PHE A 15 -6.57 6.10 15.25
N SER A 16 -7.12 6.41 16.44
CA SER A 16 -7.12 7.77 16.99
C SER A 16 -5.69 8.30 17.15
N ASP A 17 -4.80 7.50 17.72
CA ASP A 17 -3.41 7.88 17.93
C ASP A 17 -2.67 8.09 16.61
N THR A 18 -2.88 7.20 15.63
CA THR A 18 -2.29 7.32 14.30
C THR A 18 -2.78 8.58 13.58
N TYR A 19 -4.07 8.88 13.66
CA TYR A 19 -4.64 10.10 13.11
C TYR A 19 -4.05 11.37 13.73
N GLN A 20 -3.89 11.39 15.05
CA GLN A 20 -3.28 12.53 15.74
C GLN A 20 -1.82 12.74 15.34
N LEU A 21 -1.03 11.66 15.23
CA LEU A 21 0.35 11.73 14.77
C LEU A 21 0.43 12.27 13.33
N LEU A 22 -0.40 11.78 12.43
CA LEU A 22 -0.43 12.29 11.05
C LEU A 22 -0.79 13.79 10.99
N ARG A 23 -1.72 14.25 11.81
CA ARG A 23 -2.09 15.67 11.88
C ARG A 23 -1.01 16.57 12.47
N GLN A 24 -0.11 16.04 13.26
CA GLN A 24 1.03 16.79 13.81
C GLN A 24 2.11 17.01 12.76
N GLU A 25 2.32 16.03 11.88
CA GLU A 25 3.40 16.04 10.88
C GLU A 25 2.94 16.58 9.51
N PHE A 26 1.66 16.41 9.16
CA PHE A 26 1.11 16.76 7.85
C PHE A 26 -0.19 17.56 7.97
N ALA A 27 -0.39 18.47 7.01
CA ALA A 27 -1.71 19.07 6.80
C ALA A 27 -2.63 18.04 6.12
N ILE A 28 -3.42 17.32 6.91
CA ILE A 28 -4.35 16.31 6.42
C ILE A 28 -5.80 16.76 6.62
N GLU A 29 -6.64 16.51 5.60
CA GLU A 29 -8.07 16.79 5.64
C GLU A 29 -8.88 15.56 5.22
N PRO A 30 -10.06 15.31 5.84
CA PRO A 30 -10.94 14.25 5.38
C PRO A 30 -11.35 14.46 3.92
N THR A 31 -11.29 13.39 3.11
CA THR A 31 -11.60 13.49 1.67
C THR A 31 -13.09 13.50 1.36
N GLY A 32 -13.95 13.14 2.32
CA GLY A 32 -15.32 12.79 2.05
C GLY A 32 -15.42 11.44 1.31
N TYR A 33 -16.48 11.25 0.52
CA TYR A 33 -16.67 10.01 -0.25
C TYR A 33 -15.87 10.07 -1.55
N ILE A 34 -14.82 9.24 -1.64
CA ILE A 34 -14.06 8.98 -2.86
C ILE A 34 -13.98 7.46 -3.05
N ASP A 35 -14.31 6.99 -4.25
CA ASP A 35 -14.06 5.61 -4.63
C ASP A 35 -12.64 5.47 -5.18
N PHE A 36 -11.73 4.95 -4.35
CA PHE A 36 -10.33 4.68 -4.72
C PHE A 36 -10.14 3.40 -5.51
N GLN A 37 -11.23 2.68 -5.83
CA GLN A 37 -11.21 1.45 -6.61
C GLN A 37 -10.24 0.39 -6.06
N LEU A 38 -10.21 0.23 -4.73
CA LEU A 38 -9.26 -0.65 -4.03
C LEU A 38 -9.27 -2.09 -4.55
N ASN A 39 -10.41 -2.57 -5.06
CA ASN A 39 -10.55 -3.90 -5.65
C ASN A 39 -9.74 -4.10 -6.94
N ASN A 40 -9.25 -3.02 -7.57
CA ASN A 40 -8.38 -3.11 -8.74
C ASN A 40 -6.94 -3.53 -8.39
N PHE A 41 -6.56 -3.47 -7.11
CA PHE A 41 -5.23 -3.85 -6.64
C PHE A 41 -5.18 -5.30 -6.21
N GLU A 42 -4.15 -6.01 -6.65
CA GLU A 42 -3.94 -7.44 -6.34
C GLU A 42 -3.73 -7.69 -4.86
N VAL A 43 -3.15 -6.70 -4.15
CA VAL A 43 -2.93 -6.78 -2.70
C VAL A 43 -4.21 -7.02 -1.91
N PHE A 44 -5.37 -6.65 -2.45
CA PHE A 44 -6.68 -6.83 -1.81
C PHE A 44 -7.48 -8.02 -2.34
N LYS A 45 -7.10 -8.63 -3.47
CA LYS A 45 -7.89 -9.73 -4.08
C LYS A 45 -7.97 -11.00 -3.23
N GLN A 46 -7.08 -11.16 -2.27
CA GLN A 46 -7.13 -12.30 -1.33
C GLN A 46 -8.07 -12.05 -0.14
N CYS A 47 -8.56 -10.82 0.01
CA CYS A 47 -9.49 -10.47 1.06
C CYS A 47 -10.92 -10.87 0.64
N SER A 48 -11.69 -11.42 1.57
CA SER A 48 -13.12 -11.71 1.35
C SER A 48 -13.99 -10.44 1.37
N ALA A 49 -13.49 -9.37 2.03
CA ALA A 49 -14.06 -8.03 2.00
C ALA A 49 -12.95 -7.00 2.20
N VAL A 50 -13.13 -5.84 1.57
CA VAL A 50 -12.26 -4.66 1.67
C VAL A 50 -13.16 -3.44 1.83
N GLU A 51 -13.04 -2.75 2.93
CA GLU A 51 -13.88 -1.60 3.26
C GLU A 51 -13.00 -0.40 3.62
N LEU A 52 -13.27 0.75 2.99
CA LEU A 52 -12.62 2.00 3.33
C LEU A 52 -13.25 2.54 4.63
N HIS A 53 -12.50 2.48 5.73
CA HIS A 53 -12.94 3.02 7.02
C HIS A 53 -12.90 4.54 7.01
N SER A 54 -11.79 5.13 6.57
CA SER A 54 -11.63 6.59 6.40
C SER A 54 -10.49 6.90 5.45
N SER A 55 -10.51 8.11 4.89
CA SER A 55 -9.45 8.59 4.00
C SER A 55 -9.18 10.08 4.21
N TYR A 56 -7.92 10.44 4.07
CA TYR A 56 -7.42 11.80 4.27
C TYR A 56 -6.55 12.20 3.09
N VAL A 57 -6.74 13.41 2.60
CA VAL A 57 -5.85 14.03 1.63
C VAL A 57 -4.69 14.68 2.37
N ILE A 58 -3.47 14.55 1.84
CA ILE A 58 -2.32 15.33 2.24
C ILE A 58 -2.12 16.40 1.17
N GLU A 59 -2.24 17.68 1.54
CA GLU A 59 -2.07 18.77 0.61
C GLU A 59 -0.58 19.09 0.42
N THR A 60 -0.06 18.83 -0.78
CA THR A 60 1.35 19.06 -1.13
C THR A 60 1.55 20.34 -1.97
N GLY A 61 0.49 21.06 -2.22
CA GLY A 61 0.50 22.30 -3.02
C GLY A 61 0.46 22.13 -4.54
N ARG A 62 0.73 20.93 -5.07
CA ARG A 62 0.67 20.62 -6.51
C ARG A 62 -0.28 19.49 -6.84
N ASP A 63 -0.04 18.35 -6.25
CA ASP A 63 -0.80 17.12 -6.49
C ASP A 63 -1.34 16.60 -5.16
N ARG A 64 -2.39 15.78 -5.22
CA ARG A 64 -3.00 15.19 -4.03
C ARG A 64 -2.50 13.77 -3.82
N CYS A 65 -2.08 13.48 -2.62
CA CYS A 65 -1.86 12.13 -2.14
C CYS A 65 -2.73 11.85 -0.91
N TYR A 66 -2.93 10.58 -0.61
CA TYR A 66 -3.95 10.17 0.34
C TYR A 66 -3.40 9.16 1.33
N ILE A 67 -3.87 9.24 2.56
CA ILE A 67 -3.76 8.16 3.55
C ILE A 67 -5.14 7.51 3.68
N LEU A 68 -5.15 6.20 3.57
CA LEU A 68 -6.35 5.36 3.61
C LEU A 68 -6.27 4.43 4.82
N PHE A 69 -7.32 4.38 5.60
CA PHE A 69 -7.51 3.38 6.63
C PHE A 69 -8.50 2.36 6.08
N VAL A 70 -8.01 1.16 5.83
CA VAL A 70 -8.74 0.11 5.11
C VAL A 70 -8.95 -1.07 6.04
N GLU A 71 -10.20 -1.43 6.27
CA GLU A 71 -10.54 -2.68 6.93
C GLU A 71 -10.55 -3.81 5.91
N THR A 72 -9.76 -4.85 6.18
CA THR A 72 -9.71 -6.06 5.36
C THR A 72 -10.23 -7.25 6.14
N CYS A 73 -10.99 -8.11 5.47
CA CYS A 73 -11.46 -9.38 6.04
C CYS A 73 -10.83 -10.54 5.27
N THR A 74 -10.21 -11.46 5.98
CA THR A 74 -9.71 -12.72 5.40
C THR A 74 -10.43 -13.91 6.04
N LYS A 75 -10.70 -14.94 5.24
CA LYS A 75 -11.32 -16.18 5.69
C LYS A 75 -10.32 -17.32 5.61
N SER A 76 -10.16 -18.06 6.69
CA SER A 76 -9.36 -19.28 6.72
C SER A 76 -10.23 -20.45 7.17
N GLN A 77 -10.02 -21.61 6.55
CA GLN A 77 -10.69 -22.85 6.96
C GLN A 77 -9.71 -23.72 7.72
N GLY A 78 -10.03 -24.00 8.98
CA GLY A 78 -9.26 -24.94 9.79
C GLY A 78 -9.41 -26.39 9.30
N ALA A 79 -8.51 -27.27 9.75
CA ALA A 79 -8.55 -28.69 9.44
C ALA A 79 -9.84 -29.39 9.93
N ASP A 80 -10.51 -28.79 10.91
CA ASP A 80 -11.82 -29.25 11.47
C ASP A 80 -13.04 -28.72 10.68
N GLY A 81 -12.79 -28.02 9.54
CA GLY A 81 -13.83 -27.43 8.69
C GLY A 81 -14.40 -26.11 9.20
N ARG A 82 -13.96 -25.62 10.35
CA ARG A 82 -14.41 -24.30 10.87
C ARG A 82 -13.83 -23.17 10.03
N ILE A 83 -14.67 -22.20 9.72
CA ILE A 83 -14.26 -20.96 9.05
C ILE A 83 -13.97 -19.91 10.12
N THR A 84 -12.77 -19.36 10.09
CA THR A 84 -12.36 -18.24 10.94
C THR A 84 -12.26 -17.00 10.05
N GLU A 85 -12.93 -15.93 10.47
CA GLU A 85 -12.79 -14.61 9.84
C GLU A 85 -11.82 -13.79 10.66
N ASN A 86 -10.81 -13.22 10.00
CA ASN A 86 -9.89 -12.27 10.60
C ASN A 86 -10.12 -10.90 9.94
N ARG A 87 -10.43 -9.88 10.75
CA ARG A 87 -10.59 -8.49 10.33
C ARG A 87 -9.43 -7.67 10.85
N GLU A 88 -8.83 -6.89 9.98
CA GLU A 88 -7.72 -6.01 10.33
C GLU A 88 -7.91 -4.63 9.71
N LEU A 89 -7.70 -3.60 10.53
CA LEU A 89 -7.61 -2.24 10.06
C LEU A 89 -6.15 -1.92 9.73
N GLN A 90 -5.90 -1.56 8.48
CA GLN A 90 -4.57 -1.35 7.91
C GLN A 90 -4.43 0.09 7.42
N THR A 91 -3.18 0.60 7.39
CA THR A 91 -2.87 1.89 6.77
C THR A 91 -2.26 1.68 5.40
N TRP A 92 -2.81 2.38 4.42
CA TRP A 92 -2.31 2.44 3.05
C TRP A 92 -2.14 3.90 2.62
N ALA A 93 -1.16 4.18 1.78
CA ALA A 93 -1.02 5.47 1.14
C ALA A 93 -1.23 5.33 -0.37
N LEU A 94 -1.84 6.34 -0.98
CA LEU A 94 -2.17 6.36 -2.40
C LEU A 94 -1.75 7.68 -3.02
N ALA A 95 -1.21 7.59 -4.25
CA ALA A 95 -0.86 8.76 -5.06
C ALA A 95 -1.29 8.55 -6.52
N TYR A 96 -1.70 9.64 -7.17
CA TYR A 96 -1.91 9.65 -8.60
C TYR A 96 -0.65 10.09 -9.33
N LEU A 97 -0.21 9.29 -10.30
CA LEU A 97 1.01 9.48 -11.08
C LEU A 97 0.68 10.08 -12.45
N LYS A 98 1.55 10.94 -12.98
CA LYS A 98 1.34 11.58 -14.30
C LYS A 98 1.48 10.59 -15.45
N HIS A 99 2.38 9.61 -15.31
CA HIS A 99 2.67 8.64 -16.36
C HIS A 99 1.88 7.34 -16.16
N ASN A 100 1.58 6.65 -17.26
CA ASN A 100 1.01 5.32 -17.22
C ASN A 100 2.14 4.30 -17.06
N PHE A 101 2.13 3.57 -15.95
CA PHE A 101 3.12 2.52 -15.64
C PHE A 101 2.68 1.13 -16.12
N GLY A 102 1.43 0.98 -16.57
CA GLY A 102 0.80 -0.33 -16.66
C GLY A 102 0.51 -0.88 -15.26
N ARG A 103 0.56 -2.20 -15.13
CA ARG A 103 0.49 -2.84 -13.82
C ARG A 103 1.89 -3.17 -13.32
N VAL A 104 2.27 -2.63 -12.18
CA VAL A 104 3.58 -2.86 -11.57
C VAL A 104 3.40 -3.26 -10.12
N LYS A 105 4.24 -4.20 -9.66
CA LYS A 105 4.37 -4.56 -8.26
C LYS A 105 5.84 -4.50 -7.85
N ILE A 106 6.11 -3.83 -6.73
CA ILE A 106 7.44 -3.71 -6.14
C ILE A 106 7.39 -4.20 -4.71
N ARG A 107 8.33 -5.08 -4.35
CA ARG A 107 8.49 -5.59 -3.00
C ARG A 107 9.98 -5.86 -2.72
N ARG A 108 10.35 -5.95 -1.46
CA ARG A 108 11.70 -6.44 -1.14
C ARG A 108 11.89 -7.87 -1.57
N GLU A 109 13.10 -8.24 -1.97
CA GLU A 109 13.43 -9.59 -2.47
C GLU A 109 13.20 -10.68 -1.40
N THR A 110 13.36 -10.33 -0.11
CA THR A 110 13.16 -11.24 1.01
C THR A 110 11.70 -11.66 1.23
N PHE A 111 10.76 -10.98 0.60
CA PHE A 111 9.33 -11.22 0.78
C PHE A 111 8.82 -12.28 -0.21
N THR A 112 8.69 -13.52 0.24
CA THR A 112 8.20 -14.66 -0.58
C THR A 112 6.68 -14.74 -0.58
N ASP A 113 6.04 -14.15 -1.56
CA ASP A 113 4.60 -14.33 -1.80
C ASP A 113 4.39 -14.90 -3.21
N LYS A 114 4.39 -16.22 -3.32
CA LYS A 114 4.34 -16.98 -4.58
C LYS A 114 3.05 -16.80 -5.39
N LEU A 115 1.99 -16.27 -4.77
CA LEU A 115 0.69 -16.15 -5.43
C LEU A 115 0.62 -15.02 -6.47
N PHE A 116 1.55 -14.06 -6.41
CA PHE A 116 1.54 -12.90 -7.31
C PHE A 116 2.29 -13.09 -8.63
N GLU A 117 3.12 -14.13 -8.76
CA GLU A 117 3.89 -14.40 -9.97
C GLU A 117 3.01 -14.71 -11.20
N LEU A 118 1.79 -15.21 -10.98
CA LEU A 118 0.84 -15.55 -12.04
C LEU A 118 0.20 -14.34 -12.74
N MET A 119 0.12 -13.19 -12.05
CA MET A 119 -0.56 -11.99 -12.55
C MET A 119 0.39 -10.99 -13.19
N PHE A 120 1.68 -11.06 -12.87
CA PHE A 120 2.73 -10.18 -13.36
C PHE A 120 3.82 -11.03 -14.01
N PRO A 121 3.71 -11.32 -15.30
CA PRO A 121 4.56 -12.33 -15.94
C PRO A 121 5.99 -11.88 -16.20
N LEU A 122 6.30 -10.59 -16.06
CA LEU A 122 7.60 -10.04 -16.46
C LEU A 122 8.34 -9.45 -15.27
N GLU A 123 9.47 -10.04 -14.93
CA GLU A 123 10.44 -9.43 -14.04
C GLU A 123 11.19 -8.28 -14.75
N VAL A 124 11.30 -7.16 -14.05
CA VAL A 124 12.00 -5.96 -14.55
C VAL A 124 13.28 -5.79 -13.77
N ASP A 125 14.42 -5.90 -14.49
CA ASP A 125 15.75 -5.67 -13.94
C ASP A 125 16.32 -4.34 -14.49
N PHE A 126 16.82 -3.51 -13.59
CA PHE A 126 17.46 -2.22 -13.90
C PHE A 126 18.98 -2.40 -13.94
N LYS A 127 19.50 -2.77 -15.11
CA LYS A 127 20.93 -3.09 -15.30
C LYS A 127 21.87 -1.94 -14.90
N GLU A 128 21.39 -0.71 -15.03
CA GLU A 128 22.10 0.52 -14.64
C GLU A 128 22.03 0.81 -13.13
N ASP A 129 21.19 0.07 -12.39
CA ASP A 129 20.98 0.25 -10.95
C ASP A 129 20.91 -1.10 -10.23
N LYS A 130 22.07 -1.75 -10.16
CA LYS A 130 22.18 -3.07 -9.52
C LYS A 130 21.83 -3.06 -8.04
N THR A 131 22.04 -1.94 -7.35
CA THR A 131 21.71 -1.82 -5.93
C THR A 131 20.22 -1.93 -5.72
N PHE A 132 19.44 -1.25 -6.56
CA PHE A 132 17.99 -1.34 -6.54
C PHE A 132 17.52 -2.75 -6.93
N SER A 133 18.00 -3.30 -8.04
CA SER A 133 17.60 -4.63 -8.53
C SER A 133 17.95 -5.77 -7.57
N ASN A 134 19.03 -5.63 -6.78
CA ASN A 134 19.36 -6.61 -5.75
C ASN A 134 18.54 -6.48 -4.47
N ALA A 135 17.90 -5.34 -4.25
CA ALA A 135 17.10 -5.08 -3.06
C ALA A 135 15.60 -5.31 -3.27
N PHE A 136 15.13 -5.11 -4.51
CA PHE A 136 13.72 -5.11 -4.84
C PHE A 136 13.40 -6.00 -6.03
N TYR A 137 12.34 -6.77 -5.85
CA TYR A 137 11.72 -7.55 -6.90
C TYR A 137 10.63 -6.71 -7.57
N VAL A 138 10.81 -6.43 -8.86
CA VAL A 138 9.88 -5.63 -9.64
C VAL A 138 9.22 -6.51 -10.70
N LEU A 139 7.92 -6.61 -10.64
CA LEU A 139 7.08 -7.35 -11.57
C LEU A 139 6.19 -6.39 -12.36
N ALA A 140 6.01 -6.62 -13.65
CA ALA A 140 5.17 -5.79 -14.50
C ALA A 140 4.39 -6.63 -15.53
N ASP A 141 3.30 -6.08 -16.04
CA ASP A 141 2.58 -6.59 -17.23
C ASP A 141 3.19 -6.03 -18.52
N ASP A 142 3.72 -4.79 -18.48
CA ASP A 142 4.39 -4.11 -19.59
C ASP A 142 5.75 -3.59 -19.13
N LYS A 143 6.81 -4.29 -19.55
CA LYS A 143 8.20 -3.95 -19.18
C LYS A 143 8.62 -2.56 -19.67
N SER A 144 8.15 -2.14 -20.84
CA SER A 144 8.53 -0.84 -21.41
C SER A 144 7.91 0.32 -20.63
N LYS A 145 6.62 0.20 -20.26
CA LYS A 145 5.95 1.18 -19.40
C LYS A 145 6.60 1.24 -18.02
N ALA A 146 6.88 0.09 -17.42
CA ALA A 146 7.51 0.00 -16.12
C ALA A 146 8.90 0.66 -16.10
N ILE A 147 9.76 0.34 -17.08
CA ILE A 147 11.11 0.93 -17.18
C ILE A 147 11.02 2.45 -17.36
N ASN A 148 10.12 2.93 -18.20
CA ASN A 148 9.98 4.37 -18.47
C ASN A 148 9.40 5.11 -17.26
N GLY A 149 8.48 4.48 -16.53
CA GLY A 149 7.84 5.07 -15.35
C GLY A 149 8.74 5.01 -14.10
N ILE A 150 9.44 3.92 -13.86
CA ILE A 150 10.32 3.73 -12.70
C ILE A 150 11.66 4.41 -12.95
N THR A 151 11.66 5.74 -12.91
CA THR A 151 12.85 6.57 -13.10
C THR A 151 13.88 6.35 -11.98
N ARG A 152 15.08 6.92 -12.12
CA ARG A 152 16.10 6.87 -11.07
C ARG A 152 15.61 7.53 -9.78
N ASP A 153 14.90 8.65 -9.87
CA ASP A 153 14.39 9.36 -8.69
C ASP A 153 13.30 8.56 -7.98
N PHE A 154 12.44 7.86 -8.75
CA PHE A 154 11.50 6.89 -8.18
C PHE A 154 12.23 5.78 -7.43
N ARG A 155 13.26 5.15 -8.04
CA ARG A 155 14.04 4.09 -7.38
C ARG A 155 14.72 4.59 -6.11
N ASN A 156 15.28 5.80 -6.13
CA ASN A 156 15.85 6.42 -4.93
C ASN A 156 14.81 6.61 -3.83
N ALA A 157 13.59 7.06 -4.17
CA ALA A 157 12.52 7.18 -3.19
C ALA A 157 12.14 5.83 -2.58
N VAL A 158 12.06 4.77 -3.40
CA VAL A 158 11.79 3.39 -2.91
C VAL A 158 12.93 2.86 -2.04
N MET A 159 14.19 3.13 -2.41
CA MET A 159 15.36 2.72 -1.61
C MET A 159 15.40 3.34 -0.21
N ASP A 160 14.82 4.53 -0.04
CA ASP A 160 14.77 5.24 1.23
C ASP A 160 13.65 4.75 2.16
N ILE A 161 12.77 3.86 1.70
CA ILE A 161 11.75 3.25 2.57
C ILE A 161 12.42 2.35 3.60
N ARG A 162 12.21 2.68 4.88
CA ARG A 162 12.85 1.98 6.02
C ARG A 162 12.21 0.64 6.35
N GLU A 163 10.93 0.48 5.98
CA GLU A 163 10.18 -0.74 6.25
C GLU A 163 10.59 -1.86 5.28
N ASP A 164 10.69 -3.08 5.79
CA ASP A 164 11.07 -4.24 4.94
C ASP A 164 9.86 -4.99 4.37
N ASP A 165 8.68 -4.79 4.96
CA ASP A 165 7.47 -5.56 4.68
C ASP A 165 6.40 -4.81 3.88
N PHE A 166 6.77 -3.73 3.20
CA PHE A 166 5.85 -2.99 2.34
C PHE A 166 5.69 -3.65 0.97
N VAL A 167 4.57 -3.34 0.35
CA VAL A 167 4.27 -3.62 -1.05
C VAL A 167 3.86 -2.32 -1.73
N ILE A 168 4.45 -2.02 -2.87
CA ILE A 168 3.96 -1.00 -3.79
C ILE A 168 3.26 -1.72 -4.93
N GLU A 169 2.06 -1.29 -5.24
CA GLU A 169 1.35 -1.72 -6.43
C GLU A 169 0.90 -0.49 -7.22
N ILE A 170 1.11 -0.53 -8.54
CA ILE A 170 0.69 0.52 -9.45
C ILE A 170 -0.29 -0.09 -10.45
N ALA A 171 -1.42 0.55 -10.62
CA ALA A 171 -2.41 0.24 -11.65
C ALA A 171 -2.55 1.49 -12.52
N ASP A 172 -1.95 1.45 -13.71
CA ASP A 172 -1.88 2.55 -14.67
C ASP A 172 -1.29 3.84 -14.10
N HIS A 173 -2.12 4.71 -13.58
CA HIS A 173 -1.75 6.01 -13.01
C HIS A 173 -1.87 6.07 -11.49
N THR A 174 -2.31 5.00 -10.86
CA THR A 174 -2.60 4.99 -9.42
C THR A 174 -1.61 4.08 -8.70
N LEU A 175 -0.86 4.66 -7.78
CA LEU A 175 0.04 3.93 -6.89
C LEU A 175 -0.60 3.76 -5.53
N ILE A 176 -0.51 2.55 -4.99
CA ILE A 176 -0.80 2.28 -3.59
C ILE A 176 0.42 1.65 -2.91
N ILE A 177 0.69 2.04 -1.68
CA ILE A 177 1.74 1.47 -0.83
C ILE A 177 1.21 1.17 0.56
N GLY A 178 1.63 0.06 1.12
CA GLY A 178 1.31 -0.32 2.49
C GLY A 178 1.77 -1.73 2.80
N ASN A 179 1.27 -2.26 3.89
CA ASN A 179 1.47 -3.66 4.27
C ASN A 179 0.18 -4.23 4.89
N ARG A 180 0.12 -5.55 4.98
CA ARG A 180 -1.04 -6.26 5.55
C ARG A 180 -0.94 -6.41 7.07
N LYS A 181 -0.46 -5.39 7.76
CA LYS A 181 -0.32 -5.38 9.21
C LYS A 181 -1.26 -4.38 9.84
N PRO A 182 -1.63 -4.58 11.10
CA PRO A 182 -2.44 -3.63 11.84
C PRO A 182 -1.85 -2.23 11.84
N ILE A 183 -2.72 -1.24 12.01
CA ILE A 183 -2.38 0.19 12.07
C ILE A 183 -1.22 0.43 13.05
N SER A 184 -0.28 1.27 12.59
CA SER A 184 0.83 1.81 13.39
C SER A 184 1.10 3.25 12.97
N GLY A 185 1.08 4.16 13.94
CA GLY A 185 1.30 5.59 13.71
C GLY A 185 2.62 5.89 13.01
N GLN A 186 3.72 5.26 13.46
CA GLN A 186 5.03 5.44 12.85
C GLN A 186 5.06 4.99 11.38
N LYS A 187 4.42 3.85 11.06
CA LYS A 187 4.33 3.38 9.68
C LYS A 187 3.47 4.29 8.82
N ALA A 188 2.37 4.81 9.36
CA ALA A 188 1.52 5.76 8.64
C ALA A 188 2.29 7.04 8.25
N ILE A 189 3.14 7.55 9.14
CA ILE A 189 4.04 8.68 8.84
C ILE A 189 4.99 8.33 7.69
N HIS A 190 5.69 7.19 7.75
CA HIS A 190 6.62 6.78 6.69
C HIS A 190 5.91 6.60 5.33
N LEU A 191 4.69 6.07 5.33
CA LEU A 191 3.89 5.96 4.11
C LEU A 191 3.51 7.33 3.56
N ALA A 192 3.14 8.28 4.43
CA ALA A 192 2.83 9.65 4.06
C ALA A 192 4.05 10.37 3.48
N GLU A 193 5.21 10.30 4.13
CA GLU A 193 6.48 10.84 3.64
C GLU A 193 6.81 10.33 2.24
N PHE A 194 6.64 9.03 2.02
CA PHE A 194 6.92 8.40 0.73
C PHE A 194 6.02 8.93 -0.39
N VAL A 195 4.69 8.98 -0.19
CA VAL A 195 3.78 9.43 -1.23
C VAL A 195 3.89 10.93 -1.49
N VAL A 196 4.17 11.74 -0.47
CA VAL A 196 4.47 13.17 -0.63
C VAL A 196 5.69 13.36 -1.52
N ARG A 197 6.78 12.64 -1.21
CA ARG A 197 8.00 12.69 -2.03
C ARG A 197 7.76 12.23 -3.47
N LEU A 198 6.92 11.22 -3.69
CA LEU A 198 6.62 10.75 -5.04
C LEU A 198 5.89 11.78 -5.89
N VAL A 199 4.89 12.47 -5.33
CA VAL A 199 4.17 13.51 -6.09
C VAL A 199 5.04 14.73 -6.39
N ASP A 200 6.11 14.96 -5.64
CA ASP A 200 7.11 15.98 -5.95
C ASP A 200 8.03 15.59 -7.13
N ILE A 201 8.23 14.30 -7.37
CA ILE A 201 9.04 13.75 -8.47
C ILE A 201 8.26 13.82 -9.80
N TYR A 202 6.95 13.63 -9.75
CA TYR A 202 6.05 13.54 -10.89
C TYR A 202 5.04 14.69 -10.92
#